data_e653f0078b4bf8f04328a8aaac7d20e3
#
_entry.id   e653f0078b4bf8f04328a8aaac7d20e3
#
_cell.length_a   1.000
_cell.length_b   1.000
_cell.length_c   1.000
_cell.angle_alpha   90.00
_cell.angle_beta   90.00
_cell.angle_gamma   90.00
#
_symmetry.space_group_name_H-M   'P 1'
#
loop_
_entity.id
_entity.type
_entity.pdbx_description
1 polymer ?
#
loop_
_entity_poly.entity_id
_entity_poly.type
_entity_poly.pdbx_seq_one_letter_code
_entity_poly.pdbx_strand_id
1 'polypeptide(L)'
;FLNTVEQLIRPEADARLLDLYCGYGLIGLYLVPKLDAMIVVEIDGPSVKAAAASAEHLYRKKEIRFIRGEIGPALIRTRLPAPAEKELLVLDPPRSGTADDVIKELARRSPLRVVHVICGTDVIPGSLQQWTPLHYLPSVTQPLDLFPGTPNLETMILLEKQS
;
A
#
# COMPACT_ATOMS: atom_id res chain seq x y z
N PHE A 1 8.35 12.01 -2.83
CA PHE A 1 7.39 11.01 -2.38
C PHE A 1 7.40 9.77 -3.28
N LEU A 2 6.98 9.84 -4.55
CA LEU A 2 6.85 8.68 -5.44
C LEU A 2 8.18 7.93 -5.67
N ASN A 3 9.28 8.66 -5.91
CA ASN A 3 10.61 8.07 -6.05
C ASN A 3 11.03 7.32 -4.78
N THR A 4 10.68 7.84 -3.61
CA THR A 4 10.98 7.19 -2.32
C THR A 4 10.20 5.88 -2.18
N VAL A 5 8.90 5.90 -2.48
CA VAL A 5 8.09 4.66 -2.49
C VAL A 5 8.71 3.62 -3.42
N GLU A 6 9.10 4.02 -4.64
CA GLU A 6 9.70 3.12 -5.62
C GLU A 6 11.02 2.52 -5.11
N GLN A 7 11.90 3.35 -4.52
CA GLN A 7 13.17 2.89 -3.97
C GLN A 7 12.98 1.90 -2.82
N LEU A 8 11.96 2.10 -1.99
CA LEU A 8 11.65 1.21 -0.89
C LEU A 8 10.99 -0.08 -1.37
N ILE A 9 9.94 0.01 -2.19
CA ILE A 9 9.17 -1.16 -2.62
C ILE A 9 9.92 -2.02 -3.63
N ARG A 10 10.85 -1.43 -4.40
CA ARG A 10 11.68 -2.11 -5.42
C ARG A 10 10.81 -2.96 -6.36
N PRO A 11 9.99 -2.34 -7.24
CA PRO A 11 9.06 -3.06 -8.11
C PRO A 11 9.81 -4.00 -9.07
N GLU A 12 9.23 -5.18 -9.29
CA GLU A 12 9.77 -6.22 -10.17
C GLU A 12 8.75 -6.51 -11.28
N ALA A 13 9.23 -6.81 -12.50
CA ALA A 13 8.39 -6.95 -13.68
C ALA A 13 7.39 -8.12 -13.60
N ASP A 14 7.63 -9.08 -12.73
CA ASP A 14 6.78 -10.24 -12.46
C ASP A 14 6.05 -10.14 -11.11
N ALA A 15 6.09 -8.98 -10.45
CA ALA A 15 5.42 -8.73 -9.19
C ALA A 15 4.02 -8.12 -9.37
N ARG A 16 3.13 -8.45 -8.43
CA ARG A 16 1.81 -7.80 -8.27
C ARG A 16 1.84 -6.83 -7.11
N LEU A 17 1.34 -5.62 -7.33
CA LEU A 17 1.16 -4.62 -6.29
C LEU A 17 -0.27 -4.66 -5.73
N LEU A 18 -0.39 -4.63 -4.42
CA LEU A 18 -1.59 -4.19 -3.71
C LEU A 18 -1.36 -2.74 -3.26
N ASP A 19 -2.18 -1.81 -3.76
CA ASP A 19 -2.19 -0.41 -3.35
C ASP A 19 -3.49 -0.15 -2.58
N LEU A 20 -3.39 -0.11 -1.26
CA LEU A 20 -4.53 0.01 -0.34
C LEU A 20 -4.62 1.41 0.25
N TYR A 21 -5.84 1.95 0.33
CA TYR A 21 -6.12 3.35 0.61
C TYR A 21 -5.58 4.25 -0.50
N CYS A 22 -5.73 3.81 -1.75
CA CYS A 22 -5.02 4.37 -2.90
C CYS A 22 -5.47 5.78 -3.30
N GLY A 23 -6.59 6.29 -2.77
CA GLY A 23 -7.17 7.56 -3.21
C GLY A 23 -7.36 7.60 -4.73
N TYR A 24 -6.76 8.56 -5.40
CA TYR A 24 -6.74 8.69 -6.86
C TYR A 24 -5.77 7.73 -7.58
N GLY A 25 -5.15 6.80 -6.85
CA GLY A 25 -4.25 5.80 -7.41
C GLY A 25 -2.85 6.32 -7.75
N LEU A 26 -2.42 7.41 -7.15
CA LEU A 26 -1.17 8.08 -7.51
C LEU A 26 0.05 7.15 -7.41
N ILE A 27 0.17 6.42 -6.32
CA ILE A 27 1.31 5.52 -6.08
C ILE A 27 1.26 4.34 -7.06
N GLY A 28 0.13 3.64 -7.11
CA GLY A 28 -0.02 2.48 -7.96
C GLY A 28 0.16 2.79 -9.44
N LEU A 29 -0.46 3.86 -9.95
CA LEU A 29 -0.32 4.26 -11.36
C LEU A 29 1.11 4.67 -11.72
N TYR A 30 1.85 5.26 -10.78
CA TYR A 30 3.27 5.56 -10.99
C TYR A 30 4.12 4.28 -11.11
N LEU A 31 3.81 3.25 -10.32
CA LEU A 31 4.58 2.00 -10.25
C LEU A 31 4.17 0.98 -11.33
N VAL A 32 2.93 1.02 -11.82
CA VAL A 32 2.37 0.00 -12.72
C VAL A 32 3.19 -0.30 -13.98
N PRO A 33 3.93 0.64 -14.61
CA PRO A 33 4.77 0.31 -15.75
C PRO A 33 5.85 -0.74 -15.45
N LYS A 34 6.26 -0.86 -14.18
CA LYS A 34 7.34 -1.73 -13.69
C LYS A 34 6.84 -3.03 -13.06
N LEU A 35 5.54 -3.32 -13.16
CA LEU A 35 4.86 -4.44 -12.51
C LEU A 35 4.15 -5.32 -13.55
N ASP A 36 3.85 -6.55 -13.19
CA ASP A 36 2.96 -7.44 -13.96
C ASP A 36 1.51 -7.01 -13.82
N ALA A 37 1.03 -6.90 -12.58
CA ALA A 37 -0.34 -6.56 -12.26
C ALA A 37 -0.46 -5.62 -11.06
N MET A 38 -1.61 -4.97 -10.93
CA MET A 38 -1.92 -4.12 -9.79
C MET A 38 -3.36 -4.28 -9.33
N ILE A 39 -3.56 -4.25 -8.04
CA ILE A 39 -4.88 -4.19 -7.41
C ILE A 39 -4.91 -2.96 -6.53
N VAL A 40 -5.87 -2.09 -6.77
CA VAL A 40 -6.10 -0.89 -5.98
C VAL A 40 -7.40 -0.99 -5.21
N VAL A 41 -7.39 -0.57 -3.96
CA VAL A 41 -8.57 -0.60 -3.09
C VAL A 41 -8.77 0.75 -2.43
N GLU A 42 -9.98 1.30 -2.57
CA GLU A 42 -10.36 2.59 -2.01
C GLU A 42 -11.85 2.60 -1.68
N ILE A 43 -12.23 3.27 -0.61
CA ILE A 43 -13.63 3.41 -0.21
C ILE A 43 -14.35 4.50 -1.01
N ASP A 44 -13.64 5.59 -1.34
CA ASP A 44 -14.22 6.73 -2.06
C ASP A 44 -14.47 6.40 -3.53
N GLY A 45 -15.75 6.32 -3.90
CA GLY A 45 -16.16 5.98 -5.25
C GLY A 45 -15.68 6.95 -6.35
N PRO A 46 -15.78 8.26 -6.18
CA PRO A 46 -15.20 9.25 -7.10
C PRO A 46 -13.72 9.05 -7.34
N SER A 47 -12.92 8.82 -6.30
CA SER A 47 -11.48 8.57 -6.40
C SER A 47 -11.17 7.30 -7.18
N VAL A 48 -11.85 6.18 -6.88
CA VAL A 48 -11.73 4.93 -7.65
C VAL A 48 -12.06 5.12 -9.13
N LYS A 49 -13.13 5.86 -9.42
CA LYS A 49 -13.53 6.14 -10.81
C LYS A 49 -12.49 6.97 -11.56
N ALA A 50 -11.92 7.98 -10.92
CA ALA A 50 -10.87 8.81 -11.50
C ALA A 50 -9.58 8.01 -11.72
N ALA A 51 -9.17 7.18 -10.76
CA ALA A 51 -8.02 6.28 -10.89
C ALA A 51 -8.20 5.30 -12.07
N ALA A 52 -9.39 4.69 -12.19
CA ALA A 52 -9.69 3.76 -13.28
C ALA A 52 -9.65 4.44 -14.66
N ALA A 53 -10.20 5.65 -14.78
CA ALA A 53 -10.15 6.42 -16.03
C ALA A 53 -8.71 6.78 -16.42
N SER A 54 -7.87 7.17 -15.45
CA SER A 54 -6.45 7.44 -15.67
C SER A 54 -5.70 6.19 -16.12
N ALA A 55 -5.96 5.06 -15.50
CA ALA A 55 -5.35 3.77 -15.86
C ALA A 55 -5.75 3.35 -17.28
N GLU A 56 -7.02 3.46 -17.64
CA GLU A 56 -7.50 3.13 -18.99
C GLU A 56 -6.85 4.00 -20.06
N HIS A 57 -6.65 5.27 -19.78
CA HIS A 57 -5.98 6.19 -20.70
C HIS A 57 -4.49 5.87 -20.86
N LEU A 58 -3.77 5.59 -19.76
CA LEU A 58 -2.30 5.49 -19.73
C LEU A 58 -1.80 4.06 -19.93
N TYR A 59 -2.52 3.05 -19.45
CA TYR A 59 -1.99 1.69 -19.25
C TYR A 59 -2.93 0.56 -19.73
N ARG A 60 -3.59 0.72 -20.88
CA ARG A 60 -4.57 -0.24 -21.43
C ARG A 60 -4.12 -1.70 -21.52
N LYS A 61 -2.81 -1.95 -21.56
CA LYS A 61 -2.25 -3.32 -21.70
C LYS A 61 -1.86 -3.94 -20.37
N LYS A 62 -2.02 -3.22 -19.25
CA LYS A 62 -1.67 -3.72 -17.92
C LYS A 62 -2.90 -4.31 -17.22
N GLU A 63 -2.68 -5.37 -16.46
CA GLU A 63 -3.72 -5.95 -15.62
C GLU A 63 -3.88 -5.09 -14.35
N ILE A 64 -4.92 -4.27 -14.33
CA ILE A 64 -5.23 -3.38 -13.21
C ILE A 64 -6.65 -3.64 -12.75
N ARG A 65 -6.79 -4.03 -11.49
CA ARG A 65 -8.08 -4.27 -10.86
C ARG A 65 -8.41 -3.19 -9.84
N PHE A 66 -9.55 -2.54 -10.02
CA PHE A 66 -10.07 -1.53 -9.08
C PHE A 66 -11.16 -2.15 -8.21
N ILE A 67 -11.03 -1.99 -6.89
CA ILE A 67 -11.99 -2.49 -5.91
C ILE A 67 -12.45 -1.31 -5.05
N ARG A 68 -13.72 -0.94 -5.20
CA ARG A 68 -14.34 0.00 -4.28
C ARG A 68 -14.81 -0.75 -3.04
N GLY A 69 -14.41 -0.29 -1.85
CA GLY A 69 -14.87 -0.85 -0.58
C GLY A 69 -14.06 -0.40 0.61
N GLU A 70 -14.66 -0.53 1.78
CA GLU A 70 -13.97 -0.32 3.04
C GLU A 70 -12.94 -1.44 3.26
N ILE A 71 -11.70 -1.05 3.56
CA ILE A 71 -10.61 -2.01 3.76
C ILE A 71 -10.75 -2.60 5.15
N GLY A 72 -11.19 -3.83 5.19
CA GLY A 72 -11.36 -4.64 6.38
C GLY A 72 -11.06 -6.11 6.13
N PRO A 73 -10.99 -6.94 7.18
CA PRO A 73 -10.68 -8.37 7.07
C PRO A 73 -11.57 -9.11 6.06
N ALA A 74 -12.85 -8.79 6.02
CA ALA A 74 -13.80 -9.43 5.10
C ALA A 74 -13.47 -9.12 3.64
N LEU A 75 -13.18 -7.84 3.30
CA LEU A 75 -12.81 -7.46 1.93
C LEU A 75 -11.52 -8.18 1.50
N ILE A 76 -10.50 -8.19 2.37
CA ILE A 76 -9.21 -8.82 2.08
C ILE A 76 -9.39 -10.31 1.77
N ARG A 77 -10.19 -11.02 2.56
CA ARG A 77 -10.42 -12.46 2.37
C ARG A 77 -11.29 -12.81 1.17
N THR A 78 -12.30 -11.97 0.86
CA THR A 78 -13.35 -12.37 -0.09
C THR A 78 -13.26 -11.66 -1.44
N ARG A 79 -12.62 -10.49 -1.52
CA ARG A 79 -12.59 -9.68 -2.73
C ARG A 79 -11.21 -9.54 -3.37
N LEU A 80 -10.14 -9.70 -2.59
CA LEU A 80 -8.81 -9.80 -3.17
C LEU A 80 -8.62 -11.20 -3.77
N PRO A 81 -7.95 -11.33 -4.92
CA PRO A 81 -7.60 -12.65 -5.45
C PRO A 81 -6.60 -13.36 -4.54
N ALA A 82 -6.34 -14.62 -4.79
CA ALA A 82 -5.27 -15.36 -4.09
C ALA A 82 -3.95 -14.58 -4.11
N PRO A 83 -3.11 -14.70 -3.07
CA PRO A 83 -1.80 -14.06 -3.06
C PRO A 83 -0.98 -14.44 -4.29
N ALA A 84 -0.21 -13.48 -4.84
CA ALA A 84 0.77 -13.77 -5.86
C ALA A 84 2.07 -14.29 -5.21
N GLU A 85 2.88 -15.00 -5.95
CA GLU A 85 4.20 -15.47 -5.50
C GLU A 85 5.08 -14.27 -5.12
N LYS A 86 5.07 -13.22 -5.94
CA LYS A 86 5.70 -11.93 -5.65
C LYS A 86 4.62 -10.87 -5.46
N GLU A 87 4.13 -10.73 -4.24
CA GLU A 87 3.18 -9.69 -3.88
C GLU A 87 3.89 -8.56 -3.13
N LEU A 88 3.71 -7.34 -3.61
CA LEU A 88 4.16 -6.11 -2.98
C LEU A 88 2.96 -5.39 -2.40
N LEU A 89 3.13 -4.70 -1.27
CA LEU A 89 2.05 -4.02 -0.59
C LEU A 89 2.43 -2.58 -0.28
N VAL A 90 1.58 -1.65 -0.69
CA VAL A 90 1.61 -0.26 -0.23
C VAL A 90 0.35 0.01 0.58
N LEU A 91 0.53 0.62 1.73
CA LEU A 91 -0.52 1.07 2.64
C LEU A 91 -0.35 2.55 2.90
N ASP A 92 -1.37 3.34 2.60
CA ASP A 92 -1.43 4.77 2.93
C ASP A 92 -2.76 5.09 3.69
N PRO A 93 -2.94 4.52 4.89
CA PRO A 93 -4.17 4.65 5.64
C PRO A 93 -4.35 6.08 6.17
N PRO A 94 -5.60 6.47 6.51
CA PRO A 94 -5.86 7.74 7.19
C PRO A 94 -5.14 7.78 8.56
N ARG A 95 -5.06 8.96 9.16
CA ARG A 95 -4.39 9.20 10.44
C ARG A 95 -4.90 8.30 11.59
N SER A 96 -6.13 7.82 11.50
CA SER A 96 -6.68 6.85 12.44
C SER A 96 -6.08 5.44 12.31
N GLY A 97 -5.23 5.21 11.31
CA GLY A 97 -4.66 3.90 11.01
C GLY A 97 -5.62 2.97 10.27
N THR A 98 -5.28 1.69 10.27
CA THR A 98 -6.10 0.61 9.70
C THR A 98 -7.13 0.12 10.70
N ALA A 99 -8.25 -0.43 10.22
CA ALA A 99 -9.19 -1.15 11.07
C ALA A 99 -8.55 -2.40 11.70
N ASP A 100 -9.17 -2.90 12.79
CA ASP A 100 -8.70 -4.08 13.50
C ASP A 100 -8.53 -5.29 12.58
N ASP A 101 -7.52 -6.10 12.83
CA ASP A 101 -7.17 -7.31 12.08
C ASP A 101 -6.79 -7.11 10.59
N VAL A 102 -6.81 -5.89 10.03
CA VAL A 102 -6.40 -5.63 8.64
C VAL A 102 -4.95 -6.06 8.43
N ILE A 103 -4.04 -5.60 9.27
CA ILE A 103 -2.60 -5.93 9.19
C ILE A 103 -2.39 -7.45 9.28
N LYS A 104 -3.11 -8.13 10.15
CA LYS A 104 -3.04 -9.57 10.30
C LYS A 104 -3.47 -10.32 9.04
N GLU A 105 -4.57 -9.89 8.40
CA GLU A 105 -5.02 -10.49 7.15
C GLU A 105 -4.05 -10.22 5.99
N LEU A 106 -3.45 -9.03 5.95
CA LEU A 106 -2.44 -8.70 4.95
C LEU A 106 -1.15 -9.51 5.14
N ALA A 107 -0.69 -9.68 6.37
CA ALA A 107 0.48 -10.50 6.67
C ALA A 107 0.30 -11.98 6.30
N ARG A 108 -0.93 -12.53 6.41
CA ARG A 108 -1.27 -13.89 5.94
C ARG A 108 -1.06 -14.09 4.45
N ARG A 109 -1.12 -13.02 3.67
CA ARG A 109 -0.83 -13.04 2.24
C ARG A 109 0.66 -13.18 1.94
N SER A 110 1.50 -13.01 2.97
CA SER A 110 2.96 -13.08 2.91
C SER A 110 3.57 -12.15 1.84
N PRO A 111 3.22 -10.85 1.81
CA PRO A 111 3.82 -9.93 0.86
C PRO A 111 5.34 -9.92 1.01
N LEU A 112 6.04 -9.86 -0.11
CA LEU A 112 7.50 -9.84 -0.17
C LEU A 112 8.08 -8.59 0.51
N ARG A 113 7.45 -7.45 0.28
CA ARG A 113 7.78 -6.14 0.89
C ARG A 113 6.51 -5.35 1.13
N VAL A 114 6.53 -4.58 2.21
CA VAL A 114 5.44 -3.67 2.58
C VAL A 114 6.01 -2.27 2.74
N VAL A 115 5.45 -1.28 2.05
CA VAL A 115 5.67 0.14 2.36
C VAL A 115 4.43 0.65 3.07
N HIS A 116 4.58 0.97 4.35
CA HIS A 116 3.54 1.57 5.16
C HIS A 116 3.81 3.07 5.28
N VAL A 117 2.97 3.90 4.71
CA VAL A 117 3.01 5.35 4.85
C VAL A 117 2.23 5.72 6.12
N ILE A 118 2.83 6.49 6.98
CA ILE A 118 2.26 6.85 8.29
C ILE A 118 2.24 8.37 8.43
N CYS A 119 1.06 8.93 8.56
CA CYS A 119 0.84 10.35 8.79
C CYS A 119 0.94 10.68 10.28
N GLY A 120 2.10 11.17 10.69
CA GLY A 120 2.39 11.55 12.08
C GLY A 120 3.27 10.55 12.83
N THR A 121 4.29 11.08 13.51
CA THR A 121 5.29 10.28 14.22
C THR A 121 4.75 9.61 15.48
N ASP A 122 3.70 10.15 16.05
CA ASP A 122 3.03 9.68 17.27
C ASP A 122 2.35 8.31 17.09
N VAL A 123 1.92 7.97 15.88
CA VAL A 123 1.24 6.70 15.58
C VAL A 123 2.18 5.59 15.10
N ILE A 124 3.46 5.88 14.85
CA ILE A 124 4.45 4.89 14.40
C ILE A 124 4.57 3.70 15.37
N PRO A 125 4.74 3.90 16.70
CA PRO A 125 4.87 2.76 17.61
C PRO A 125 3.69 1.80 17.57
N GLY A 126 2.46 2.33 17.55
CA GLY A 126 1.24 1.52 17.45
C GLY A 126 1.15 0.74 16.13
N SER A 127 1.55 1.35 15.02
CA SER A 127 1.59 0.69 13.72
C SER A 127 2.61 -0.46 13.70
N LEU A 128 3.81 -0.24 14.23
CA LEU A 128 4.84 -1.27 14.29
C LEU A 128 4.47 -2.43 15.21
N GLN A 129 3.78 -2.16 16.33
CA GLN A 129 3.27 -3.20 17.23
C GLN A 129 2.30 -4.17 16.55
N GLN A 130 1.63 -3.77 15.47
CA GLN A 130 0.75 -4.66 14.71
C GLN A 130 1.54 -5.57 13.75
N TRP A 131 2.67 -5.11 13.20
CA TRP A 131 3.49 -5.86 12.24
C TRP A 131 4.50 -6.81 12.91
N THR A 132 5.14 -6.36 13.99
CA THR A 132 6.24 -7.10 14.65
C THR A 132 5.87 -8.53 15.08
N PRO A 133 4.69 -8.80 15.70
CA PRO A 133 4.30 -10.17 16.06
C PRO A 133 4.04 -11.07 14.85
N LEU A 134 3.93 -10.50 13.65
CA LEU A 134 3.70 -11.21 12.39
C LEU A 134 5.00 -11.40 11.59
N HIS A 135 6.15 -11.18 12.24
CA HIS A 135 7.49 -11.28 11.69
C HIS A 135 7.80 -10.27 10.56
N TYR A 136 7.08 -9.15 10.48
CA TYR A 136 7.44 -8.04 9.61
C TYR A 136 8.14 -6.97 10.43
N LEU A 137 9.45 -6.79 10.17
CA LEU A 137 10.26 -5.82 10.89
C LEU A 137 10.64 -4.63 10.00
N PRO A 138 10.77 -3.42 10.58
CA PRO A 138 11.20 -2.26 9.82
C PRO A 138 12.67 -2.42 9.41
N SER A 139 12.92 -2.37 8.11
CA SER A 139 14.29 -2.38 7.55
C SER A 139 14.76 -0.98 7.14
N VAL A 140 13.82 -0.11 6.75
CA VAL A 140 14.09 1.30 6.45
C VAL A 140 12.96 2.16 7.01
N THR A 141 13.32 3.29 7.61
CA THR A 141 12.38 4.34 8.03
C THR A 141 12.81 5.65 7.38
N GLN A 142 11.95 6.20 6.52
CA GLN A 142 12.21 7.41 5.75
C GLN A 142 11.17 8.49 6.06
N PRO A 143 11.51 9.49 6.88
CA PRO A 143 10.64 10.65 7.08
C PRO A 143 10.64 11.55 5.84
N LEU A 144 9.50 12.18 5.57
CA LEU A 144 9.29 13.09 4.45
C LEU A 144 8.51 14.31 4.93
N ASP A 145 9.09 15.47 4.78
CA ASP A 145 8.41 16.75 5.03
C ASP A 145 7.64 17.18 3.77
N LEU A 146 6.39 16.75 3.68
CA LEU A 146 5.47 17.14 2.60
C LEU A 146 4.68 18.41 2.91
N PHE A 147 4.71 18.86 4.17
CA PHE A 147 3.95 19.99 4.65
C PHE A 147 4.85 20.95 5.47
N PRO A 148 5.87 21.59 4.84
CA PRO A 148 6.84 22.42 5.54
C PRO A 148 6.16 23.50 6.40
N GLY A 149 6.64 23.66 7.63
CA GLY A 149 6.09 24.61 8.59
C GLY A 149 4.85 24.15 9.35
N THR A 150 4.44 22.90 9.18
CA THR A 150 3.39 22.25 9.98
C THR A 150 3.97 21.13 10.85
N PRO A 151 3.26 20.67 11.90
CA PRO A 151 3.70 19.52 12.68
C PRO A 151 3.48 18.16 11.98
N ASN A 152 3.01 18.17 10.74
CA ASN A 152 2.68 16.96 10.01
C ASN A 152 3.90 16.44 9.25
N LEU A 153 4.42 15.30 9.66
CA LEU A 153 5.51 14.60 9.01
C LEU A 153 5.00 13.25 8.51
N GLU A 154 5.12 13.01 7.22
CA GLU A 154 4.88 11.69 6.66
C GLU A 154 6.09 10.80 6.88
N THR A 155 5.88 9.55 7.23
CA THR A 155 6.96 8.59 7.39
C THR A 155 6.66 7.32 6.61
N MET A 156 7.54 6.97 5.69
CA MET A 156 7.49 5.70 4.99
C MET A 156 8.32 4.67 5.73
N ILE A 157 7.73 3.53 6.02
CA ILE A 157 8.44 2.42 6.64
C ILE A 157 8.40 1.22 5.69
N LEU A 158 9.59 0.77 5.28
CA LEU A 158 9.74 -0.52 4.62
C LEU A 158 9.75 -1.62 5.68
N LEU A 159 8.83 -2.54 5.55
CA LEU A 159 8.72 -3.74 6.38
C LEU A 159 9.04 -4.96 5.52
N GLU A 160 9.93 -5.79 6.01
CA GLU A 160 10.34 -7.04 5.35
C GLU A 160 10.15 -8.22 6.31
N LYS A 161 9.73 -9.36 5.76
CA LYS A 161 9.48 -10.56 6.55
C LYS A 161 10.81 -11.17 7.01
N GLN A 162 10.94 -11.42 8.28
CA GLN A 162 12.07 -12.15 8.83
C GLN A 162 11.81 -13.67 8.76
N SER A 163 12.85 -14.40 8.42
CA SER A 163 12.84 -15.87 8.36
C SER A 163 12.76 -16.48 9.75
#